data_c536f2108601f9f80c1944406e752370
#
_entry.id   c536f2108601f9f80c1944406e752370
#
_cell.length_a   1.000
_cell.length_b   1.000
_cell.length_c   1.000
_cell.angle_alpha   90.00
_cell.angle_beta   90.00
_cell.angle_gamma   90.00
#
_symmetry.space_group_name_H-M   'P 1'
#
loop_
_entity.id
_entity.type
_entity.pdbx_description
1 polymer ?
#
loop_
_entity_poly.entity_id
_entity_poly.type
_entity_poly.pdbx_seq_one_letter_code
_entity_poly.pdbx_strand_id
1 'polypeptide(L)'
;APVDRSVNTIVLDPGHGGRDPGTVGRTLRTPEKTVVLQVSRLLKAMLERELGLRVLMTREDDRFISLGERTRFANENRADLFVSLHANASTNRNANGLETYYLAIRGTSDSRAVEALENNVVELYEEAGARAQYDALAFILSDLSQTEHLDNSSMLASLIHQNVVAGTRWNDRGVNQANFFVLRGAFMPAVLCEIGFI
;
A
#
# COMPACT_ATOMS: atom_id res chain seq x y z
N ALA A 1 -4.84 -17.88 -28.38
CA ALA A 1 -3.76 -16.88 -28.39
C ALA A 1 -3.16 -16.81 -27.00
N PRO A 2 -1.84 -16.71 -26.83
CA PRO A 2 -1.27 -16.50 -25.50
C PRO A 2 -1.86 -15.20 -24.94
N VAL A 3 -2.36 -15.25 -23.71
CA VAL A 3 -2.81 -14.06 -23.00
C VAL A 3 -1.56 -13.21 -22.78
N ASP A 4 -1.53 -12.02 -23.36
CA ASP A 4 -0.49 -11.04 -23.06
C ASP A 4 -0.59 -10.67 -21.58
N ARG A 5 0.39 -11.10 -20.78
CA ARG A 5 0.48 -10.83 -19.34
C ARG A 5 1.41 -9.67 -19.04
N SER A 6 1.63 -8.79 -20.02
CA SER A 6 2.45 -7.60 -19.80
C SER A 6 1.75 -6.65 -18.81
N VAL A 7 2.51 -6.12 -17.87
CA VAL A 7 2.07 -5.03 -17.00
C VAL A 7 2.04 -3.74 -17.83
N ASN A 8 0.88 -3.09 -17.91
CA ASN A 8 0.69 -1.86 -18.67
C ASN A 8 0.23 -0.69 -17.79
N THR A 9 -0.60 -0.99 -16.78
CA THR A 9 -1.19 0.03 -15.91
C THR A 9 -0.87 -0.27 -14.45
N ILE A 10 -0.26 0.69 -13.76
CA ILE A 10 0.00 0.62 -12.33
C ILE A 10 -0.80 1.71 -11.63
N VAL A 11 -1.42 1.37 -10.50
CA VAL A 11 -1.95 2.36 -9.57
C VAL A 11 -1.01 2.46 -8.38
N LEU A 12 -0.47 3.67 -8.17
CA LEU A 12 0.24 4.06 -6.95
C LEU A 12 -0.77 4.68 -5.99
N ASP A 13 -0.73 4.25 -4.75
CA ASP A 13 -1.60 4.74 -3.70
C ASP A 13 -0.76 5.44 -2.62
N PRO A 14 -0.59 6.77 -2.68
CA PRO A 14 0.02 7.50 -1.58
C PRO A 14 -0.90 7.42 -0.36
N GLY A 15 -0.49 6.73 0.69
CA GLY A 15 -1.28 6.59 1.92
C GLY A 15 -1.73 7.92 2.51
N HIS A 16 -2.76 7.89 3.36
CA HIS A 16 -3.29 9.07 4.06
C HIS A 16 -3.77 10.19 3.14
N GLY A 17 -3.80 11.44 3.65
CA GLY A 17 -4.19 12.62 2.88
C GLY A 17 -5.32 13.42 3.52
N GLY A 18 -5.38 14.73 3.22
CA GLY A 18 -6.38 15.64 3.76
C GLY A 18 -6.38 15.68 5.28
N ARG A 19 -7.51 15.29 5.89
CA ARG A 19 -7.70 15.25 7.35
C ARG A 19 -6.91 14.15 8.06
N ASP A 20 -6.45 13.14 7.33
CA ASP A 20 -5.60 12.07 7.83
C ASP A 20 -4.12 12.41 7.56
N PRO A 21 -3.34 12.83 8.56
CA PRO A 21 -1.94 13.18 8.38
C PRO A 21 -1.02 11.94 8.26
N GLY A 22 -1.48 10.75 8.65
CA GLY A 22 -0.62 9.63 8.96
C GLY A 22 0.26 9.92 10.17
N THR A 23 1.37 9.24 10.27
CA THR A 23 2.39 9.52 11.28
C THR A 23 3.01 10.90 11.06
N VAL A 24 3.33 11.60 12.15
CA VAL A 24 4.01 12.90 12.10
C VAL A 24 5.42 12.76 12.67
N GLY A 25 6.40 13.00 11.83
CA GLY A 25 7.82 12.94 12.19
C GLY A 25 8.16 13.80 13.40
N ARG A 26 8.88 13.24 14.35
CA ARG A 26 9.19 13.92 15.62
C ARG A 26 10.12 15.11 15.46
N THR A 27 11.10 15.01 14.57
CA THR A 27 12.15 16.01 14.39
C THR A 27 11.75 17.09 13.42
N LEU A 28 11.33 16.71 12.21
CA LEU A 28 10.99 17.66 11.15
C LEU A 28 9.50 18.02 11.13
N ARG A 29 8.69 17.38 11.97
CA ARG A 29 7.23 17.59 12.03
C ARG A 29 6.55 17.41 10.68
N THR A 30 7.17 16.64 9.78
CA THR A 30 6.62 16.36 8.46
C THR A 30 5.60 15.24 8.57
N PRO A 31 4.35 15.44 8.10
CA PRO A 31 3.35 14.40 8.06
C PRO A 31 3.70 13.36 6.99
N GLU A 32 3.40 12.10 7.28
CA GLU A 32 3.58 10.97 6.37
C GLU A 32 2.91 11.20 5.02
N LYS A 33 1.65 11.67 5.02
CA LYS A 33 0.90 11.99 3.80
C LYS A 33 1.67 12.85 2.80
N THR A 34 2.54 13.73 3.29
CA THR A 34 3.36 14.61 2.44
C THR A 34 4.52 13.86 1.82
N VAL A 35 5.20 13.04 2.62
CA VAL A 35 6.36 12.26 2.17
C VAL A 35 5.94 11.24 1.11
N VAL A 36 4.91 10.45 1.41
CA VAL A 36 4.45 9.40 0.49
C VAL A 36 3.88 9.98 -0.82
N LEU A 37 3.24 11.15 -0.76
CA LEU A 37 2.78 11.83 -1.97
C LEU A 37 3.95 12.28 -2.86
N GLN A 38 5.01 12.82 -2.27
CA GLN A 38 6.20 13.24 -3.01
C GLN A 38 6.92 12.05 -3.63
N VAL A 39 7.11 10.97 -2.86
CA VAL A 39 7.74 9.74 -3.36
C VAL A 39 6.92 9.13 -4.50
N SER A 40 5.60 9.06 -4.34
CA SER A 40 4.70 8.52 -5.38
C SER A 40 4.77 9.32 -6.69
N ARG A 41 4.85 10.65 -6.61
CA ARG A 41 5.01 11.50 -7.81
C ARG A 41 6.32 11.26 -8.52
N LEU A 42 7.42 11.12 -7.77
CA LEU A 42 8.72 10.81 -8.35
C LEU A 42 8.73 9.42 -8.99
N LEU A 43 8.17 8.43 -8.29
CA LEU A 43 8.06 7.06 -8.79
C LEU A 43 7.20 7.00 -10.05
N LYS A 44 6.05 7.68 -10.08
CA LYS A 44 5.20 7.79 -11.27
C LYS A 44 6.02 8.31 -12.46
N ALA A 45 6.68 9.46 -12.31
CA ALA A 45 7.46 10.06 -13.38
C ALA A 45 8.59 9.14 -13.89
N MET A 46 9.23 8.37 -13.00
CA MET A 46 10.26 7.40 -13.38
C MET A 46 9.68 6.21 -14.14
N LEU A 47 8.60 5.61 -13.65
CA LEU A 47 7.97 4.46 -14.31
C LEU A 47 7.43 4.81 -15.70
N GLU A 48 6.80 5.97 -15.84
CA GLU A 48 6.32 6.46 -17.13
C GLU A 48 7.47 6.71 -18.12
N ARG A 49 8.56 7.36 -17.66
CA ARG A 49 9.70 7.70 -18.50
C ARG A 49 10.52 6.48 -18.89
N GLU A 50 10.85 5.60 -17.94
CA GLU A 50 11.82 4.52 -18.17
C GLU A 50 11.16 3.26 -18.76
N LEU A 51 9.89 3.02 -18.41
CA LEU A 51 9.19 1.79 -18.80
C LEU A 51 8.00 2.03 -19.74
N GLY A 52 7.62 3.27 -19.98
CA GLY A 52 6.47 3.60 -20.83
C GLY A 52 5.13 3.14 -20.27
N LEU A 53 5.03 2.89 -18.96
CA LEU A 53 3.82 2.40 -18.30
C LEU A 53 2.80 3.52 -18.12
N ARG A 54 1.54 3.17 -18.12
CA ARG A 54 0.47 4.04 -17.65
C ARG A 54 0.43 4.01 -16.13
N VAL A 55 0.79 5.12 -15.46
CA VAL A 55 0.78 5.19 -14.00
C VAL A 55 -0.28 6.17 -13.51
N LEU A 56 -1.21 5.66 -12.72
CA LEU A 56 -2.25 6.44 -12.08
C LEU A 56 -1.95 6.55 -10.59
N MET A 57 -2.44 7.61 -9.97
CA MET A 57 -2.35 7.78 -8.51
C MET A 57 -3.76 7.92 -7.93
N THR A 58 -4.01 7.31 -6.77
CA THR A 58 -5.31 7.46 -6.07
C THR A 58 -5.56 8.90 -5.68
N ARG A 59 -4.51 9.64 -5.32
CA ARG A 59 -4.53 11.11 -5.12
C ARG A 59 -3.27 11.75 -5.70
N GLU A 60 -3.44 12.91 -6.28
CA GLU A 60 -2.34 13.74 -6.78
C GLU A 60 -2.15 15.02 -5.94
N ASP A 61 -3.00 15.23 -4.95
CA ASP A 61 -2.99 16.37 -4.03
C ASP A 61 -3.18 15.93 -2.57
N ASP A 62 -3.27 16.89 -1.64
CA ASP A 62 -3.52 16.62 -0.22
C ASP A 62 -5.02 16.53 0.07
N ARG A 63 -5.66 15.47 -0.44
CA ARG A 63 -7.07 15.14 -0.17
C ARG A 63 -7.18 13.78 0.53
N PHE A 64 -8.22 13.64 1.34
CA PHE A 64 -8.59 12.36 1.95
C PHE A 64 -9.31 11.47 0.95
N ILE A 65 -8.96 10.20 0.92
CA ILE A 65 -9.63 9.14 0.17
C ILE A 65 -9.79 7.96 1.12
N SER A 66 -11.00 7.43 1.24
CA SER A 66 -11.28 6.25 2.07
C SER A 66 -10.55 5.01 1.54
N LEU A 67 -10.26 4.05 2.43
CA LEU A 67 -9.48 2.87 2.05
C LEU A 67 -10.17 2.09 0.91
N GLY A 68 -11.50 1.94 0.97
CA GLY A 68 -12.26 1.24 -0.08
C GLY A 68 -12.29 1.98 -1.43
N GLU A 69 -12.22 3.32 -1.42
CA GLU A 69 -12.16 4.09 -2.66
C GLU A 69 -10.84 3.91 -3.40
N ARG A 70 -9.75 3.64 -2.69
CA ARG A 70 -8.41 3.43 -3.27
C ARG A 70 -8.38 2.18 -4.14
N THR A 71 -8.84 1.05 -3.62
CA THR A 71 -8.91 -0.20 -4.41
C THR A 71 -10.00 -0.15 -5.47
N ARG A 72 -11.15 0.49 -5.20
CA ARG A 72 -12.18 0.72 -6.22
C ARG A 72 -11.63 1.50 -7.40
N PHE A 73 -10.87 2.56 -7.16
CA PHE A 73 -10.22 3.33 -8.22
C PHE A 73 -9.28 2.47 -9.08
N ALA A 74 -8.50 1.58 -8.45
CA ALA A 74 -7.62 0.67 -9.17
C ALA A 74 -8.40 -0.33 -10.04
N ASN A 75 -9.47 -0.92 -9.48
CA ASN A 75 -10.34 -1.87 -10.19
C ASN A 75 -11.04 -1.22 -11.41
N GLU A 76 -11.62 -0.02 -11.23
CA GLU A 76 -12.30 0.73 -12.28
C GLU A 76 -11.36 1.10 -13.44
N ASN A 77 -10.09 1.36 -13.12
CA ASN A 77 -9.06 1.65 -14.11
C ASN A 77 -8.38 0.40 -14.69
N ARG A 78 -8.83 -0.81 -14.30
CA ARG A 78 -8.24 -2.09 -14.73
C ARG A 78 -6.73 -2.12 -14.56
N ALA A 79 -6.28 -1.72 -13.39
CA ALA A 79 -4.86 -1.75 -13.06
C ALA A 79 -4.33 -3.18 -13.05
N ASP A 80 -3.12 -3.37 -13.56
CA ASP A 80 -2.41 -4.64 -13.51
C ASP A 80 -1.71 -4.85 -12.17
N LEU A 81 -1.32 -3.74 -11.50
CA LEU A 81 -0.70 -3.75 -10.18
C LEU A 81 -1.23 -2.59 -9.32
N PHE A 82 -1.36 -2.84 -8.02
CA PHE A 82 -1.65 -1.83 -7.00
C PHE A 82 -0.52 -1.77 -5.98
N VAL A 83 0.06 -0.58 -5.78
CA VAL A 83 1.16 -0.37 -4.84
C VAL A 83 0.82 0.79 -3.90
N SER A 84 0.50 0.46 -2.66
CA SER A 84 0.30 1.46 -1.60
C SER A 84 1.63 1.81 -0.93
N LEU A 85 1.87 3.10 -0.72
CA LEU A 85 3.11 3.64 -0.16
C LEU A 85 2.83 4.32 1.16
N HIS A 86 3.52 3.88 2.20
CA HIS A 86 3.45 4.33 3.57
C HIS A 86 4.85 4.59 4.14
N ALA A 87 4.94 5.24 5.28
CA ALA A 87 6.19 5.46 6.02
C ALA A 87 5.94 5.22 7.52
N ASN A 88 6.51 4.15 8.01
CA ASN A 88 6.29 3.60 9.33
C ASN A 88 6.65 4.57 10.47
N ALA A 89 6.16 4.29 11.66
CA ALA A 89 6.44 5.03 12.87
C ALA A 89 7.32 4.23 13.83
N SER A 90 8.24 4.89 14.52
CA SER A 90 8.96 4.26 15.62
C SER A 90 9.30 5.24 16.74
N THR A 91 9.28 4.75 17.95
CA THR A 91 9.84 5.46 19.11
C THR A 91 11.38 5.39 19.15
N ASN A 92 11.96 4.42 18.47
CA ASN A 92 13.41 4.28 18.31
C ASN A 92 13.89 5.17 17.17
N ARG A 93 14.73 6.18 17.51
CA ARG A 93 15.31 7.14 16.54
C ARG A 93 16.25 6.50 15.51
N ASN A 94 16.74 5.29 15.78
CA ASN A 94 17.62 4.54 14.89
C ASN A 94 16.83 3.56 14.00
N ALA A 95 15.49 3.54 14.11
CA ALA A 95 14.68 2.70 13.25
C ALA A 95 14.83 3.17 11.80
N ASN A 96 15.17 2.24 10.94
CA ASN A 96 15.22 2.44 9.50
C ASN A 96 14.96 1.10 8.81
N GLY A 97 14.72 1.15 7.54
CA GLY A 97 14.54 -0.03 6.71
C GLY A 97 13.25 -0.03 5.92
N LEU A 98 13.11 -1.06 5.12
CA LEU A 98 11.95 -1.34 4.29
C LEU A 98 11.20 -2.54 4.85
N GLU A 99 9.89 -2.42 4.96
CA GLU A 99 8.96 -3.53 5.13
C GLU A 99 8.02 -3.57 3.92
N THR A 100 7.74 -4.75 3.39
CA THR A 100 6.79 -4.89 2.30
C THR A 100 5.73 -5.90 2.69
N TYR A 101 4.48 -5.57 2.44
CA TYR A 101 3.34 -6.36 2.86
C TYR A 101 2.46 -6.75 1.69
N TYR A 102 1.89 -7.94 1.77
CA TYR A 102 0.78 -8.36 0.93
C TYR A 102 -0.36 -8.91 1.81
N LEU A 103 -1.55 -9.02 1.24
CA LEU A 103 -2.74 -9.35 2.01
C LEU A 103 -2.67 -10.77 2.61
N ALA A 104 -3.07 -10.90 3.87
CA ALA A 104 -3.41 -12.17 4.50
C ALA A 104 -4.61 -12.00 5.43
N ILE A 105 -5.44 -13.03 5.51
CA ILE A 105 -6.59 -13.06 6.42
C ILE A 105 -6.12 -13.08 7.88
N ARG A 106 -4.95 -13.63 8.14
CA ARG A 106 -4.32 -13.68 9.46
C ARG A 106 -2.86 -13.23 9.33
N GLY A 107 -2.58 -11.99 9.75
CA GLY A 107 -1.22 -11.48 9.82
C GLY A 107 -0.36 -12.19 10.88
N THR A 108 0.95 -12.03 10.77
CA THR A 108 1.92 -12.47 11.78
C THR A 108 1.81 -11.62 13.05
N SER A 109 2.39 -12.08 14.17
CA SER A 109 2.42 -11.28 15.43
C SER A 109 3.06 -9.91 15.23
N ASP A 110 4.09 -9.84 14.41
CA ASP A 110 4.92 -8.66 14.22
C ASP A 110 4.26 -7.63 13.30
N SER A 111 3.43 -8.06 12.35
CA SER A 111 2.69 -7.18 11.45
C SER A 111 1.44 -6.54 12.07
N ARG A 112 0.96 -7.05 13.22
CA ARG A 112 -0.29 -6.58 13.83
C ARG A 112 -0.26 -5.12 14.27
N ALA A 113 0.90 -4.63 14.70
CA ALA A 113 1.01 -3.24 15.16
C ALA A 113 0.86 -2.26 13.99
N VAL A 114 1.51 -2.54 12.86
CA VAL A 114 1.40 -1.75 11.63
C VAL A 114 0.01 -1.89 11.04
N GLU A 115 -0.52 -3.11 10.96
CA GLU A 115 -1.90 -3.38 10.52
C GLU A 115 -2.93 -2.57 11.32
N ALA A 116 -2.80 -2.57 12.66
CA ALA A 116 -3.73 -1.83 13.52
C ALA A 116 -3.62 -0.32 13.31
N LEU A 117 -2.42 0.20 13.10
CA LEU A 117 -2.18 1.62 12.84
C LEU A 117 -2.87 2.06 11.55
N GLU A 118 -2.61 1.34 10.46
CA GLU A 118 -3.14 1.69 9.14
C GLU A 118 -4.66 1.47 9.04
N ASN A 119 -5.17 0.39 9.61
CA ASN A 119 -6.61 0.13 9.61
C ASN A 119 -7.41 1.07 10.53
N ASN A 120 -6.76 1.72 11.51
CA ASN A 120 -7.42 2.66 12.42
C ASN A 120 -7.95 3.93 11.72
N VAL A 121 -7.48 4.21 10.52
CA VAL A 121 -7.98 5.28 9.64
C VAL A 121 -9.51 5.18 9.46
N VAL A 122 -10.04 3.97 9.39
CA VAL A 122 -11.48 3.73 9.26
C VAL A 122 -12.26 4.28 10.46
N GLU A 123 -11.76 4.04 11.68
CA GLU A 123 -12.41 4.50 12.90
C GLU A 123 -12.28 6.02 13.09
N LEU A 124 -11.17 6.60 12.67
CA LEU A 124 -10.86 8.01 12.92
C LEU A 124 -11.41 8.95 11.85
N TYR A 125 -11.48 8.50 10.61
CA TYR A 125 -11.66 9.39 9.47
C TYR A 125 -12.73 8.95 8.47
N GLU A 126 -13.28 7.73 8.57
CA GLU A 126 -14.37 7.27 7.70
C GLU A 126 -15.73 7.37 8.39
N GLU A 127 -16.80 7.10 7.68
CA GLU A 127 -18.17 7.19 8.22
C GLU A 127 -18.45 6.05 9.21
N ALA A 128 -19.34 6.31 10.16
CA ALA A 128 -19.76 5.30 11.12
C ALA A 128 -20.28 4.04 10.41
N GLY A 129 -19.75 2.87 10.78
CA GLY A 129 -20.10 1.59 10.17
C GLY A 129 -19.25 1.17 8.99
N ALA A 130 -18.32 1.99 8.51
CA ALA A 130 -17.41 1.63 7.42
C ALA A 130 -16.63 0.35 7.73
N ARG A 131 -16.19 0.16 8.98
CA ARG A 131 -15.49 -1.06 9.40
C ARG A 131 -16.29 -2.33 9.12
N ALA A 132 -17.59 -2.33 9.41
CA ALA A 132 -18.44 -3.49 9.16
C ALA A 132 -18.54 -3.83 7.66
N GLN A 133 -18.43 -2.83 6.76
CA GLN A 133 -18.40 -3.05 5.33
C GLN A 133 -17.08 -3.73 4.89
N TYR A 134 -15.95 -3.31 5.46
CA TYR A 134 -14.66 -3.96 5.20
C TYR A 134 -14.64 -5.41 5.70
N ASP A 135 -15.24 -5.68 6.86
CA ASP A 135 -15.32 -7.02 7.42
C ASP A 135 -16.26 -7.94 6.59
N ALA A 136 -17.40 -7.41 6.11
CA ALA A 136 -18.31 -8.13 5.23
C ALA A 136 -17.69 -8.44 3.85
N LEU A 137 -16.99 -7.46 3.26
CA LEU A 137 -16.23 -7.65 2.01
C LEU A 137 -15.15 -8.72 2.16
N ALA A 138 -14.46 -8.77 3.29
CA ALA A 138 -13.45 -9.80 3.56
C ALA A 138 -14.05 -11.21 3.52
N PHE A 139 -15.28 -11.38 4.02
CA PHE A 139 -15.96 -12.67 4.00
C PHE A 139 -16.37 -13.09 2.57
N ILE A 140 -16.85 -12.16 1.76
CA ILE A 140 -17.34 -12.46 0.40
C ILE A 140 -16.18 -12.66 -0.59
N LEU A 141 -15.09 -11.89 -0.43
CA LEU A 141 -13.95 -11.91 -1.36
C LEU A 141 -12.91 -12.98 -1.00
N SER A 142 -12.96 -13.52 0.22
CA SER A 142 -12.00 -14.55 0.65
C SER A 142 -12.16 -15.88 -0.10
N ASP A 143 -13.26 -16.09 -0.78
CA ASP A 143 -13.60 -17.41 -1.30
C ASP A 143 -13.19 -17.66 -2.76
N LEU A 144 -13.06 -16.67 -3.63
CA LEU A 144 -12.94 -16.94 -5.06
C LEU A 144 -11.85 -16.20 -5.86
N SER A 145 -11.47 -14.98 -5.52
CA SER A 145 -10.51 -14.23 -6.35
C SER A 145 -9.17 -13.94 -5.67
N GLN A 146 -9.10 -14.01 -4.36
CA GLN A 146 -7.88 -13.68 -3.62
C GLN A 146 -6.77 -14.72 -3.78
N THR A 147 -7.11 -15.99 -3.94
CA THR A 147 -6.09 -17.03 -4.09
C THR A 147 -5.29 -16.86 -5.38
N GLU A 148 -5.94 -16.43 -6.47
CA GLU A 148 -5.27 -16.21 -7.76
C GLU A 148 -4.28 -15.03 -7.70
N HIS A 149 -4.59 -14.00 -6.92
CA HIS A 149 -3.74 -12.80 -6.82
C HIS A 149 -2.75 -12.83 -5.66
N LEU A 150 -2.94 -13.72 -4.67
CA LEU A 150 -2.04 -13.82 -3.51
C LEU A 150 -0.62 -14.23 -3.90
N ASP A 151 -0.47 -15.24 -4.74
CA ASP A 151 0.83 -15.71 -5.19
C ASP A 151 1.56 -14.60 -5.97
N ASN A 152 0.84 -13.91 -6.85
CA ASN A 152 1.38 -12.79 -7.61
C ASN A 152 1.69 -11.58 -6.72
N SER A 153 0.88 -11.32 -5.69
CA SER A 153 1.15 -10.27 -4.69
C SER A 153 2.39 -10.58 -3.86
N SER A 154 2.57 -11.83 -3.45
CA SER A 154 3.76 -12.31 -2.74
C SER A 154 5.02 -12.16 -3.61
N MET A 155 4.92 -12.54 -4.89
CA MET A 155 6.02 -12.36 -5.85
C MET A 155 6.35 -10.88 -6.04
N LEU A 156 5.35 -10.03 -6.27
CA LEU A 156 5.52 -8.57 -6.41
C LEU A 156 6.17 -7.98 -5.17
N ALA A 157 5.68 -8.32 -3.97
CA ALA A 157 6.25 -7.86 -2.71
C ALA A 157 7.73 -8.24 -2.58
N SER A 158 8.05 -9.49 -2.91
CA SER A 158 9.43 -10.00 -2.85
C SER A 158 10.35 -9.30 -3.85
N LEU A 159 9.89 -9.07 -5.08
CA LEU A 159 10.67 -8.36 -6.11
C LEU A 159 10.92 -6.90 -5.74
N ILE A 160 9.90 -6.17 -5.29
CA ILE A 160 10.07 -4.78 -4.83
C ILE A 160 11.04 -4.74 -3.66
N HIS A 161 10.80 -5.58 -2.66
CA HIS A 161 11.60 -5.61 -1.43
C HIS A 161 13.08 -5.86 -1.70
N GLN A 162 13.39 -6.94 -2.42
CA GLN A 162 14.77 -7.32 -2.73
C GLN A 162 15.52 -6.24 -3.52
N ASN A 163 14.87 -5.65 -4.53
CA ASN A 163 15.51 -4.64 -5.35
C ASN A 163 15.72 -3.32 -4.60
N VAL A 164 14.77 -2.89 -3.76
CA VAL A 164 14.93 -1.67 -2.97
C VAL A 164 16.00 -1.85 -1.89
N VAL A 165 16.02 -2.98 -1.18
CA VAL A 165 17.05 -3.27 -0.18
C VAL A 165 18.42 -3.36 -0.83
N ALA A 166 18.56 -4.04 -1.98
CA ALA A 166 19.83 -4.13 -2.69
C ALA A 166 20.33 -2.77 -3.23
N GLY A 167 19.42 -1.88 -3.62
CA GLY A 167 19.73 -0.55 -4.13
C GLY A 167 19.93 0.54 -3.07
N THR A 168 19.70 0.23 -1.80
CA THR A 168 19.76 1.18 -0.69
C THR A 168 20.69 0.69 0.42
N ARG A 169 20.93 1.53 1.43
CA ARG A 169 21.58 1.11 2.70
C ARG A 169 20.56 0.88 3.82
N TRP A 170 19.32 0.64 3.45
CA TRP A 170 18.25 0.41 4.40
C TRP A 170 18.31 -1.00 4.97
N ASN A 171 17.90 -1.12 6.22
CA ASN A 171 17.75 -2.43 6.84
C ASN A 171 16.65 -3.23 6.13
N ASP A 172 16.95 -4.47 5.86
CA ASP A 172 15.96 -5.45 5.44
C ASP A 172 15.09 -5.85 6.64
N ARG A 173 13.80 -5.51 6.57
CA ARG A 173 12.82 -5.84 7.61
C ARG A 173 11.82 -6.89 7.15
N GLY A 174 12.01 -7.39 5.94
CA GLY A 174 11.31 -8.54 5.38
C GLY A 174 10.05 -8.22 4.60
N VAL A 175 9.58 -9.28 3.93
CA VAL A 175 8.27 -9.36 3.32
C VAL A 175 7.33 -10.06 4.28
N ASN A 176 6.23 -9.41 4.61
CA ASN A 176 5.30 -9.85 5.63
C ASN A 176 3.87 -9.95 5.09
N GLN A 177 3.00 -10.57 5.88
CA GLN A 177 1.57 -10.66 5.61
C GLN A 177 0.79 -9.91 6.67
N ALA A 178 -0.20 -9.11 6.24
CA ALA A 178 -1.10 -8.41 7.13
C ALA A 178 -2.46 -8.19 6.50
N ASN A 179 -3.47 -7.97 7.34
CA ASN A 179 -4.85 -7.83 6.91
C ASN A 179 -5.20 -6.34 6.72
N PHE A 180 -4.46 -5.67 5.86
CA PHE A 180 -4.73 -4.26 5.55
C PHE A 180 -6.02 -4.06 4.77
N PHE A 181 -6.88 -3.19 5.27
CA PHE A 181 -8.15 -2.86 4.61
C PHE A 181 -7.95 -2.25 3.22
N VAL A 182 -6.89 -1.48 3.03
CA VAL A 182 -6.54 -0.88 1.75
C VAL A 182 -6.16 -1.91 0.67
N LEU A 183 -5.79 -3.13 1.04
CA LEU A 183 -5.50 -4.20 0.08
C LEU A 183 -6.71 -5.10 -0.18
N ARG A 184 -7.73 -5.04 0.69
CA ARG A 184 -8.95 -5.83 0.50
C ARG A 184 -9.73 -5.30 -0.69
N GLY A 185 -10.26 -6.19 -1.49
CA GLY A 185 -11.05 -5.83 -2.66
C GLY A 185 -10.25 -5.41 -3.90
N ALA A 186 -8.93 -5.50 -3.89
CA ALA A 186 -8.11 -5.37 -5.08
C ALA A 186 -8.27 -6.60 -5.99
N PHE A 187 -8.58 -6.38 -7.27
CA PHE A 187 -8.74 -7.43 -8.29
C PHE A 187 -7.46 -7.58 -9.14
N MET A 188 -6.32 -7.25 -8.56
CA MET A 188 -4.99 -7.39 -9.15
C MET A 188 -3.98 -7.67 -8.04
N PRO A 189 -2.73 -8.06 -8.35
CA PRO A 189 -1.66 -8.11 -7.38
C PRO A 189 -1.49 -6.79 -6.65
N ALA A 190 -1.53 -6.84 -5.31
CA ALA A 190 -1.58 -5.66 -4.45
C ALA A 190 -0.60 -5.78 -3.28
N VAL A 191 0.15 -4.73 -3.03
CA VAL A 191 1.14 -4.64 -1.96
C VAL A 191 1.08 -3.30 -1.22
N LEU A 192 1.54 -3.29 0.02
CA LEU A 192 1.80 -2.08 0.80
C LEU A 192 3.29 -2.05 1.17
N CYS A 193 3.94 -0.93 0.92
CA CYS A 193 5.36 -0.72 1.17
C CYS A 193 5.54 0.37 2.23
N GLU A 194 6.14 0.00 3.36
CA GLU A 194 6.64 0.90 4.38
C GLU A 194 8.06 1.34 4.00
N ILE A 195 8.16 2.50 3.34
CA ILE A 195 9.39 2.98 2.70
C ILE A 195 10.33 3.73 3.66
N GLY A 196 10.41 3.31 4.88
CA GLY A 196 11.24 3.91 5.92
C GLY A 196 10.44 4.32 7.14
N PHE A 197 11.05 5.16 7.97
CA PHE A 197 10.48 5.62 9.25
C PHE A 197 10.48 7.15 9.33
N ILE A 198 9.39 7.69 9.86
CA ILE A 198 9.21 9.11 10.12
C ILE A 198 9.43 9.43 11.61
#